data_60f1acd753e701ad00a6f22d0d459b6a
#
_entry.id   60f1acd753e701ad00a6f22d0d459b6a
#
_cell.length_a   1.000
_cell.length_b   1.000
_cell.length_c   1.000
_cell.angle_alpha   90.00
_cell.angle_beta   90.00
_cell.angle_gamma   90.00
#
_symmetry.space_group_name_H-M   'P 1'
#
loop_
_entity.id
_entity.type
_entity.pdbx_description
1 polymer ?
#
loop_
_entity_poly.entity_id
_entity_poly.type
_entity_poly.pdbx_seq_one_letter_code
_entity_poly.pdbx_strand_id
1 'polypeptide(L)'
;MKITIAKSEKEFDCIAAWQIIGEILNKPEAVIGLSTGRTTGNLHRMVGEIYSCYPFNTSAVTFFGLDEVVNVPREYAGACYTMLKTEIIDALGIKDENFLMLPTVSDDFGKACRKNAFVEKPTPRRRRNWEG
;
A
#
# COMPACT_ATOMS: atom_id res chain seq x y z
N MET A 1 13.34 15.38 10.54
CA MET A 1 13.01 14.82 9.21
C MET A 1 14.24 14.10 8.67
N LYS A 2 14.09 12.87 8.16
CA LYS A 2 15.18 12.13 7.52
C LYS A 2 15.03 12.25 6.00
N ILE A 3 16.07 12.68 5.30
CA ILE A 3 16.11 12.79 3.84
C ILE A 3 17.16 11.80 3.34
N THR A 4 16.80 10.97 2.37
CA THR A 4 17.70 10.05 1.68
C THR A 4 17.73 10.43 0.20
N ILE A 5 18.90 10.61 -0.36
CA ILE A 5 19.10 10.98 -1.75
C ILE A 5 19.61 9.75 -2.52
N ALA A 6 18.86 9.31 -3.51
CA ALA A 6 19.27 8.25 -4.43
C ALA A 6 20.07 8.83 -5.60
N LYS A 7 21.07 8.09 -6.08
CA LYS A 7 21.92 8.48 -7.20
C LYS A 7 21.37 8.06 -8.57
N SER A 8 20.34 7.20 -8.57
CA SER A 8 19.68 6.69 -9.77
C SER A 8 18.24 6.25 -9.45
N GLU A 9 17.42 6.10 -10.49
CA GLU A 9 16.06 5.56 -10.34
C GLU A 9 16.05 4.16 -9.71
N LYS A 10 16.99 3.30 -10.15
CA LYS A 10 17.12 1.94 -9.60
C LYS A 10 17.51 1.96 -8.11
N GLU A 11 18.37 2.85 -7.71
CA GLU A 11 18.73 3.02 -6.29
C GLU A 11 17.54 3.56 -5.48
N PHE A 12 16.78 4.50 -6.05
CA PHE A 12 15.53 4.98 -5.45
C PHE A 12 14.54 3.83 -5.23
N ASP A 13 14.28 3.04 -6.25
CA ASP A 13 13.35 1.90 -6.16
C ASP A 13 13.82 0.89 -5.09
N CYS A 14 15.12 0.61 -5.05
CA CYS A 14 15.72 -0.29 -4.06
C CYS A 14 15.55 0.23 -2.63
N ILE A 15 15.89 1.49 -2.38
CA ILE A 15 15.76 2.12 -1.06
C ILE A 15 14.29 2.13 -0.62
N ALA A 16 13.37 2.52 -1.51
CA ALA A 16 11.95 2.57 -1.21
C ALA A 16 11.35 1.17 -0.96
N ALA A 17 11.73 0.17 -1.75
CA ALA A 17 11.31 -1.22 -1.56
C ALA A 17 11.76 -1.74 -0.19
N TRP A 18 12.99 -1.50 0.22
CA TRP A 18 13.49 -1.88 1.54
C TRP A 18 12.84 -1.13 2.69
N GLN A 19 12.36 0.08 2.48
CA GLN A 19 11.57 0.78 3.50
C GLN A 19 10.22 0.10 3.74
N ILE A 20 9.54 -0.33 2.68
CA ILE A 20 8.29 -1.11 2.79
C ILE A 20 8.55 -2.42 3.53
N ILE A 21 9.56 -3.17 3.10
CA ILE A 21 9.93 -4.45 3.72
C ILE A 21 10.31 -4.26 5.19
N GLY A 22 11.12 -3.26 5.48
CA GLY A 22 11.54 -2.93 6.84
C GLY A 22 10.36 -2.62 7.77
N GLU A 23 9.35 -1.90 7.27
CA GLU A 23 8.13 -1.64 8.03
C GLU A 23 7.37 -2.94 8.35
N ILE A 24 7.23 -3.84 7.39
CA ILE A 24 6.57 -5.14 7.59
C ILE A 24 7.36 -6.01 8.59
N LEU A 25 8.69 -6.04 8.48
CA LEU A 25 9.53 -6.83 9.39
C LEU A 25 9.49 -6.29 10.82
N ASN A 26 9.48 -4.98 11.00
CA ASN A 26 9.41 -4.34 12.30
C ASN A 26 8.02 -4.38 12.92
N LYS A 27 6.99 -4.36 12.09
CA LYS A 27 5.58 -4.34 12.51
C LYS A 27 4.75 -5.23 11.60
N PRO A 28 4.65 -6.52 11.92
CA PRO A 28 3.95 -7.50 11.06
C PRO A 28 2.49 -7.15 10.74
N GLU A 29 1.79 -6.44 11.63
CA GLU A 29 0.44 -5.93 11.44
C GLU A 29 0.40 -4.47 10.92
N ALA A 30 1.44 -4.01 10.25
CA ALA A 30 1.46 -2.69 9.65
C ALA A 30 0.30 -2.50 8.67
N VAL A 31 -0.22 -1.29 8.60
CA VAL A 31 -1.20 -0.84 7.61
C VAL A 31 -0.51 0.13 6.68
N ILE A 32 -0.33 -0.25 5.42
CA ILE A 32 0.50 0.46 4.46
C ILE A 32 -0.34 0.94 3.28
N GLY A 33 -0.35 2.26 3.05
CA GLY A 33 -0.98 2.88 1.90
C GLY A 33 -0.06 2.83 0.67
N LEU A 34 -0.61 2.39 -0.46
CA LEU A 34 0.10 2.29 -1.72
C LEU A 34 -0.49 3.27 -2.73
N SER A 35 0.38 4.04 -3.38
CA SER A 35 0.04 4.86 -4.54
C SER A 35 0.26 4.08 -5.83
N THR A 36 -0.40 4.47 -6.90
CA THR A 36 -0.19 3.95 -8.24
C THR A 36 0.49 4.98 -9.14
N GLY A 37 1.18 4.53 -10.16
CA GLY A 37 1.79 5.40 -11.16
C GLY A 37 3.15 4.93 -11.64
N ARG A 38 3.74 5.69 -12.55
CA ARG A 38 5.03 5.35 -13.15
C ARG A 38 6.17 5.31 -12.14
N THR A 39 6.12 6.19 -11.14
CA THR A 39 7.17 6.30 -10.11
C THR A 39 7.16 5.12 -9.15
N THR A 40 6.00 4.53 -8.86
CA THR A 40 5.85 3.53 -7.80
C THR A 40 5.79 2.10 -8.34
N GLY A 41 5.43 1.88 -9.60
CA GLY A 41 5.28 0.54 -10.17
C GLY A 41 6.55 -0.30 -10.08
N ASN A 42 7.71 0.28 -10.39
CA ASN A 42 8.98 -0.44 -10.33
C ASN A 42 9.40 -0.80 -8.91
N LEU A 43 9.23 0.11 -7.95
CA LEU A 43 9.54 -0.20 -6.56
C LEU A 43 8.60 -1.27 -5.97
N HIS A 44 7.34 -1.28 -6.37
CA HIS A 44 6.40 -2.33 -5.97
C HIS A 44 6.83 -3.71 -6.50
N ARG A 45 7.21 -3.79 -7.78
CA ARG A 45 7.72 -5.03 -8.37
C ARG A 45 9.02 -5.48 -7.69
N MET A 46 9.88 -4.54 -7.31
CA MET A 46 11.12 -4.84 -6.59
C MET A 46 10.85 -5.44 -5.20
N VAL A 47 9.81 -5.01 -4.50
CA VAL A 47 9.37 -5.65 -3.25
C VAL A 47 9.04 -7.13 -3.50
N GLY A 48 8.29 -7.42 -4.56
CA GLY A 48 7.96 -8.80 -4.94
C GLY A 48 9.18 -9.63 -5.33
N GLU A 49 10.14 -9.05 -6.06
CA GLU A 49 11.39 -9.71 -6.42
C GLU A 49 12.23 -10.07 -5.19
N ILE A 50 12.37 -9.13 -4.25
CA ILE A 50 13.08 -9.37 -2.99
C ILE A 50 12.37 -10.46 -2.19
N TYR A 51 11.04 -10.39 -2.08
CA TYR A 51 10.25 -11.40 -1.39
C TYR A 51 10.42 -12.80 -1.99
N SER A 52 10.50 -12.92 -3.30
CA SER A 52 10.71 -14.22 -3.97
C SER A 52 12.07 -14.82 -3.64
N CYS A 53 13.10 -14.00 -3.45
CA CYS A 53 14.45 -14.45 -3.07
C CYS A 53 14.55 -14.72 -1.57
N TYR A 54 13.91 -13.90 -0.75
CA TYR A 54 13.99 -13.90 0.71
C TYR A 54 12.60 -13.75 1.32
N PRO A 55 11.75 -14.81 1.30
CA PRO A 55 10.39 -14.72 1.82
C PRO A 55 10.36 -14.34 3.31
N PHE A 56 9.42 -13.49 3.67
CA PHE A 56 9.13 -13.08 5.04
C PHE A 56 7.64 -13.18 5.34
N ASN A 57 7.24 -13.07 6.60
CA ASN A 57 5.84 -13.21 6.98
C ASN A 57 5.01 -11.99 6.51
N THR A 58 4.04 -12.23 5.64
CA THR A 58 3.11 -11.24 5.10
C THR A 58 1.66 -11.49 5.53
N SER A 59 1.41 -12.42 6.46
CA SER A 59 0.06 -12.88 6.81
C SER A 59 -0.78 -11.86 7.56
N ALA A 60 -0.15 -10.90 8.26
CA ALA A 60 -0.84 -9.93 9.10
C ALA A 60 -0.80 -8.49 8.57
N VAL A 61 0.04 -8.20 7.57
CA VAL A 61 0.10 -6.86 6.96
C VAL A 61 -1.17 -6.55 6.17
N THR A 62 -1.62 -5.32 6.25
CA THR A 62 -2.75 -4.81 5.46
C THR A 62 -2.27 -3.72 4.52
N PHE A 63 -2.62 -3.86 3.24
CA PHE A 63 -2.38 -2.83 2.23
C PHE A 63 -3.69 -2.14 1.86
N PHE A 64 -3.62 -0.86 1.54
CA PHE A 64 -4.75 -0.13 0.96
C PHE A 64 -4.29 0.79 -0.15
N GLY A 65 -5.12 0.97 -1.17
CA GLY A 65 -4.89 1.96 -2.22
C GLY A 65 -5.31 3.35 -1.77
N LEU A 66 -4.54 4.37 -2.15
CA LEU A 66 -4.79 5.77 -1.77
C LEU A 66 -5.95 6.38 -2.56
N ASP A 67 -6.14 5.94 -3.78
CA ASP A 67 -7.17 6.42 -4.70
C ASP A 67 -7.63 5.31 -5.66
N GLU A 68 -8.67 5.58 -6.42
CA GLU A 68 -9.19 4.67 -7.44
C GLU A 68 -9.85 5.44 -8.59
N VAL A 69 -9.88 4.81 -9.77
CA VAL A 69 -10.60 5.29 -10.93
C VAL A 69 -12.07 4.87 -10.85
N VAL A 70 -12.99 5.76 -11.15
CA VAL A 70 -14.42 5.47 -11.12
C VAL A 70 -14.99 5.16 -12.50
N ASN A 71 -16.13 4.48 -12.54
CA ASN A 71 -16.88 4.13 -13.75
C ASN A 71 -16.13 3.23 -14.73
N VAL A 72 -15.27 2.37 -14.21
CA VAL A 72 -14.58 1.32 -14.97
C VAL A 72 -14.76 -0.03 -14.27
N PRO A 73 -14.70 -1.15 -14.99
CA PRO A 73 -14.64 -2.47 -14.33
C PRO A 73 -13.41 -2.54 -13.41
N ARG A 74 -13.55 -3.23 -12.29
CA ARG A 74 -12.45 -3.43 -11.32
C ARG A 74 -11.23 -4.09 -11.96
N GLU A 75 -11.46 -4.96 -12.91
CA GLU A 75 -10.45 -5.73 -13.65
C GLU A 75 -9.81 -4.93 -14.80
N TYR A 76 -10.26 -3.71 -15.03
CA TYR A 76 -9.63 -2.84 -16.02
C TYR A 76 -8.15 -2.62 -15.69
N ALA A 77 -7.30 -2.78 -16.69
CA ALA A 77 -5.84 -2.71 -16.49
C ALA A 77 -5.34 -1.38 -15.92
N GLY A 78 -6.07 -0.29 -16.15
CA GLY A 78 -5.78 1.04 -15.59
C GLY A 78 -6.46 1.33 -14.25
N ALA A 79 -7.24 0.40 -13.69
CA ALA A 79 -7.75 0.53 -12.33
C ALA A 79 -6.60 0.36 -11.33
N CYS A 80 -6.58 1.19 -10.28
CA CYS A 80 -5.54 1.12 -9.25
C CYS A 80 -5.52 -0.24 -8.56
N TYR A 81 -6.69 -0.84 -8.34
CA TYR A 81 -6.81 -2.21 -7.86
C TYR A 81 -6.00 -3.20 -8.69
N THR A 82 -6.22 -3.24 -10.01
CA THR A 82 -5.55 -4.19 -10.91
C THR A 82 -4.06 -3.92 -11.00
N MET A 83 -3.65 -2.65 -11.03
CA MET A 83 -2.23 -2.27 -11.02
C MET A 83 -1.52 -2.76 -9.77
N LEU A 84 -2.04 -2.44 -8.58
CA LEU A 84 -1.43 -2.85 -7.31
C LEU A 84 -1.45 -4.37 -7.13
N LYS A 85 -2.55 -5.02 -7.53
CA LYS A 85 -2.65 -6.49 -7.47
C LYS A 85 -1.55 -7.15 -8.27
N THR A 86 -1.31 -6.69 -9.48
CA THR A 86 -0.28 -7.22 -10.38
C THR A 86 1.14 -6.89 -9.91
N GLU A 87 1.35 -5.66 -9.39
CA GLU A 87 2.68 -5.17 -9.05
C GLU A 87 3.22 -5.73 -7.73
N ILE A 88 2.38 -5.91 -6.72
CA ILE A 88 2.85 -6.23 -5.37
C ILE A 88 1.97 -7.24 -4.61
N ILE A 89 0.65 -7.10 -4.68
CA ILE A 89 -0.26 -7.86 -3.81
C ILE A 89 -0.17 -9.36 -4.07
N ASP A 90 -0.26 -9.78 -5.32
CA ASP A 90 -0.17 -11.20 -5.70
C ASP A 90 1.23 -11.76 -5.45
N ALA A 91 2.26 -10.97 -5.71
CA ALA A 91 3.65 -11.37 -5.48
C ALA A 91 3.94 -11.68 -4.01
N LEU A 92 3.33 -10.94 -3.08
CA LEU A 92 3.46 -11.15 -1.63
C LEU A 92 2.45 -12.16 -1.06
N GLY A 93 1.55 -12.70 -1.87
CA GLY A 93 0.51 -13.61 -1.43
C GLY A 93 -0.48 -13.00 -0.43
N ILE A 94 -0.75 -11.69 -0.55
CA ILE A 94 -1.67 -10.97 0.34
C ILE A 94 -3.10 -11.46 0.09
N LYS A 95 -3.82 -11.82 1.15
CA LYS A 95 -5.22 -12.22 1.08
C LYS A 95 -6.12 -11.03 0.75
N ASP A 96 -7.23 -11.28 0.08
CA ASP A 96 -8.19 -10.25 -0.32
C ASP A 96 -8.71 -9.43 0.87
N GLU A 97 -8.89 -10.05 2.04
CA GLU A 97 -9.30 -9.38 3.29
C GLU A 97 -8.28 -8.37 3.81
N ASN A 98 -7.02 -8.49 3.41
CA ASN A 98 -5.90 -7.62 3.79
C ASN A 98 -5.49 -6.66 2.66
N PHE A 99 -6.26 -6.60 1.58
CA PHE A 99 -6.08 -5.64 0.50
C PHE A 99 -7.33 -4.80 0.29
N LEU A 100 -7.28 -3.57 0.73
CA LEU A 100 -8.42 -2.67 0.84
C LEU A 100 -8.38 -1.63 -0.27
N MET A 101 -9.43 -1.62 -1.10
CA MET A 101 -9.55 -0.67 -2.21
C MET A 101 -10.90 0.02 -2.18
N LEU A 102 -10.90 1.26 -2.68
CA LEU A 102 -12.14 1.96 -2.97
C LEU A 102 -12.87 1.27 -4.14
N PRO A 103 -14.20 1.34 -4.18
CA PRO A 103 -14.95 0.75 -5.30
C PRO A 103 -14.76 1.58 -6.57
N THR A 104 -14.67 0.90 -7.71
CA THR A 104 -14.64 1.54 -9.04
C THR A 104 -16.03 1.89 -9.55
N VAL A 105 -17.06 1.15 -9.11
CA VAL A 105 -18.47 1.35 -9.46
C VAL A 105 -19.31 1.36 -8.20
N SER A 106 -20.19 2.34 -8.06
CA SER A 106 -21.14 2.45 -6.95
C SER A 106 -22.30 3.36 -7.31
N ASP A 107 -23.49 3.07 -6.79
CA ASP A 107 -24.64 3.96 -6.86
C ASP A 107 -24.49 5.16 -5.91
N ASP A 108 -23.70 5.02 -4.85
CA ASP A 108 -23.39 6.05 -3.86
C ASP A 108 -21.94 5.90 -3.39
N PHE A 109 -21.02 6.62 -4.04
CA PHE A 109 -19.61 6.62 -3.66
C PHE A 109 -19.36 7.14 -2.24
N GLY A 110 -20.13 8.12 -1.79
CA GLY A 110 -20.01 8.64 -0.43
C GLY A 110 -20.27 7.56 0.63
N LYS A 111 -21.31 6.77 0.44
CA LYS A 111 -21.62 5.62 1.32
C LYS A 111 -20.58 4.51 1.21
N ALA A 112 -20.12 4.21 0.00
CA ALA A 112 -19.12 3.20 -0.24
C ALA A 112 -17.78 3.57 0.40
N CYS A 113 -17.34 4.84 0.30
CA CYS A 113 -16.13 5.33 0.95
C CYS A 113 -16.25 5.26 2.49
N ARG A 114 -17.42 5.60 3.06
CA ARG A 114 -17.63 5.46 4.52
C ARG A 114 -17.55 4.01 5.01
N LYS A 115 -17.94 3.03 4.20
CA LYS A 115 -17.76 1.61 4.55
C LYS A 115 -16.31 1.20 4.60
N ASN A 116 -15.47 1.81 3.77
CA ASN A 116 -14.03 1.56 3.75
C ASN A 116 -13.24 2.40 4.76
N ALA A 117 -13.89 3.35 5.42
CA ALA A 117 -13.30 4.25 6.42
C ALA A 117 -12.94 3.56 7.76
N PHE A 118 -13.01 2.23 7.85
CA PHE A 118 -12.51 1.53 9.06
C PHE A 118 -10.98 1.69 9.25
N VAL A 119 -10.28 2.17 8.26
CA VAL A 119 -8.88 2.62 8.37
C VAL A 119 -8.77 3.85 9.29
N GLU A 120 -9.88 4.58 9.49
CA GLU A 120 -10.03 5.67 10.45
C GLU A 120 -10.48 5.18 11.85
N LYS A 121 -10.02 4.06 12.36
CA LYS A 121 -10.03 3.91 13.81
C LYS A 121 -9.07 4.97 14.35
N PRO A 122 -9.58 5.99 15.06
CA PRO A 122 -8.69 7.00 15.61
C PRO A 122 -7.71 6.28 16.52
N THR A 123 -6.46 6.26 16.13
CA THR A 123 -5.37 6.02 17.07
C THR A 123 -5.60 7.02 18.20
N PRO A 124 -5.73 6.60 19.45
CA PRO A 124 -5.87 7.57 20.54
C PRO A 124 -4.71 8.56 20.39
N ARG A 125 -5.05 9.80 20.09
CA ARG A 125 -4.05 10.85 20.06
C ARG A 125 -3.40 10.81 21.43
N ARG A 126 -2.17 10.33 21.53
CA ARG A 126 -1.32 10.61 22.66
C ARG A 126 -1.28 12.15 22.73
N ARG A 127 -1.99 12.72 23.68
CA ARG A 127 -1.81 14.13 24.02
C ARG A 127 -0.33 14.26 24.34
N ARG A 128 0.42 14.84 23.42
CA ARG A 128 1.73 15.38 23.78
C ARG A 128 1.41 16.57 24.66
N ASN A 129 1.56 16.38 25.98
CA ASN A 129 1.63 17.50 26.88
C ASN A 129 2.90 18.28 26.50
N TRP A 130 2.71 19.36 25.78
CA TRP A 130 3.70 20.38 25.65
C TRP A 130 3.60 21.23 26.94
N GLU A 131 4.14 20.74 28.05
CA GLU A 131 4.54 21.58 29.16
C GLU A 131 5.93 22.10 28.77
N GLY A 132 5.91 23.36 28.35
CA GLY A 132 7.10 24.12 27.98
C GLY A 132 7.96 24.54 29.14
#